data_2c9eff228ad3d4779fca47eebad47d71
#
_entry.id   2c9eff228ad3d4779fca47eebad47d71
#
_cell.length_a   1.000
_cell.length_b   1.000
_cell.length_c   1.000
_cell.angle_alpha   90.00
_cell.angle_beta   90.00
_cell.angle_gamma   90.00
#
_symmetry.space_group_name_H-M   'P 1'
#
loop_
_entity.id
_entity.type
_entity.pdbx_description
1 polymer ?
#
loop_
_entity_poly.entity_id
_entity_poly.type
_entity_poly.pdbx_seq_one_letter_code
_entity_poly.pdbx_strand_id
1 'polypeptide(L)'
;GTDLRNSDLGGAQLDPGSLEQSHWQGAQGIGQGVRSHASLHNAGVEAAENGQWKQAEKLFSAAVVAEPNEPLSWVARGLSRGELGDTNGASRDLAHAGKLFGEQGDQEKEVQLKEASQKATANLADPALRGGNGIGSQLLSGALSTAQALAPIVLRAFSPMVLP
;
A
#
# COMPACT_ATOMS: atom_id res chain seq x y z
N GLY A 1 -17.91 21.68 -7.32
CA GLY A 1 -16.60 21.04 -7.16
C GLY A 1 -16.08 21.26 -5.77
N THR A 2 -15.58 20.21 -5.12
CA THR A 2 -14.98 20.28 -3.79
C THR A 2 -13.53 20.74 -3.93
N ASP A 3 -13.16 21.83 -3.24
CA ASP A 3 -11.77 22.29 -3.19
C ASP A 3 -10.99 21.46 -2.16
N LEU A 4 -10.10 20.60 -2.66
CA LEU A 4 -9.25 19.75 -1.83
C LEU A 4 -7.85 20.33 -1.59
N ARG A 5 -7.67 21.65 -1.81
CA ARG A 5 -6.39 22.30 -1.49
C ARG A 5 -6.12 22.15 -0.01
N ASN A 6 -4.97 21.60 0.30
CA ASN A 6 -4.53 21.32 1.68
C ASN A 6 -5.36 20.25 2.42
N SER A 7 -6.21 19.49 1.73
CA SER A 7 -6.93 18.39 2.35
C SER A 7 -6.04 17.16 2.49
N ASP A 8 -6.10 16.53 3.64
CA ASP A 8 -5.58 15.20 3.83
C ASP A 8 -6.54 14.20 3.16
N LEU A 9 -6.09 13.57 2.09
CA LEU A 9 -6.88 12.57 1.36
C LEU A 9 -6.89 11.20 2.07
N GLY A 10 -6.22 11.11 3.21
CA GLY A 10 -6.22 9.90 4.03
C GLY A 10 -7.62 9.62 4.59
N GLY A 11 -8.27 8.59 4.07
CA GLY A 11 -9.57 8.15 4.55
C GLY A 11 -10.80 8.79 3.88
N ALA A 12 -10.61 9.72 2.94
CA ALA A 12 -11.73 10.22 2.15
C ALA A 12 -12.23 9.16 1.18
N GLN A 13 -13.48 8.79 1.28
CA GLN A 13 -14.16 8.03 0.22
C GLN A 13 -14.45 9.00 -0.92
N LEU A 14 -13.57 8.99 -1.91
CA LEU A 14 -13.75 9.77 -3.12
C LEU A 14 -14.32 8.84 -4.19
N ASP A 15 -15.48 9.18 -4.71
CA ASP A 15 -15.97 8.50 -5.90
C ASP A 15 -15.09 8.88 -7.12
N PRO A 16 -14.99 8.02 -8.12
CA PRO A 16 -14.08 8.22 -9.25
C PRO A 16 -14.34 9.51 -10.05
N GLY A 17 -15.55 10.02 -10.02
CA GLY A 17 -15.91 11.27 -10.69
C GLY A 17 -15.54 12.53 -9.92
N SER A 18 -15.36 12.44 -8.61
CA SER A 18 -15.06 13.61 -7.80
C SER A 18 -13.60 14.07 -7.90
N LEU A 19 -12.68 13.16 -8.27
CA LEU A 19 -11.27 13.50 -8.47
C LEU A 19 -11.03 14.34 -9.73
N GLU A 20 -11.84 14.14 -10.79
CA GLU A 20 -11.72 14.94 -12.01
C GLU A 20 -12.24 16.37 -11.83
N GLN A 21 -13.19 16.56 -10.92
CA GLN A 21 -13.78 17.87 -10.64
C GLN A 21 -13.12 18.60 -9.47
N SER A 22 -12.27 17.92 -8.72
CA SER A 22 -11.63 18.50 -7.55
C SER A 22 -10.29 19.12 -7.92
N HIS A 23 -10.08 20.37 -7.53
CA HIS A 23 -8.79 21.04 -7.62
C HIS A 23 -7.87 20.50 -6.52
N TRP A 24 -7.31 19.32 -6.74
CA TRP A 24 -6.37 18.69 -5.82
C TRP A 24 -4.90 19.01 -6.14
N GLN A 25 -4.71 20.03 -6.98
CA GLN A 25 -3.39 20.64 -7.16
C GLN A 25 -2.91 21.22 -5.84
N GLY A 26 -1.89 20.60 -5.27
CA GLY A 26 -1.38 20.98 -3.96
C GLY A 26 -1.85 20.11 -2.79
N ALA A 27 -2.67 19.07 -3.02
CA ALA A 27 -2.79 17.99 -2.05
C ALA A 27 -1.41 17.40 -1.82
N GLN A 28 -0.96 17.40 -0.58
CA GLN A 28 0.40 16.96 -0.26
C GLN A 28 0.61 15.54 -0.76
N GLY A 29 1.57 15.36 -1.63
CA GLY A 29 2.02 14.06 -2.06
C GLY A 29 1.53 13.57 -3.42
N ILE A 30 0.67 14.32 -4.12
CA ILE A 30 0.21 13.94 -5.45
C ILE A 30 0.67 15.01 -6.45
N GLY A 31 1.67 14.68 -7.25
CA GLY A 31 2.18 15.57 -8.29
C GLY A 31 1.20 15.73 -9.46
N GLN A 32 1.33 16.85 -10.17
CA GLN A 32 0.57 17.08 -11.40
C GLN A 32 0.83 15.96 -12.42
N GLY A 33 -0.22 15.42 -13.02
CA GLY A 33 -0.14 14.39 -14.05
C GLY A 33 -0.31 12.95 -13.58
N VAL A 34 -0.33 12.70 -12.27
CA VAL A 34 -0.52 11.35 -11.72
C VAL A 34 -2.03 11.11 -11.52
N ARG A 35 -2.70 10.60 -12.53
CA ARG A 35 -4.17 10.45 -12.53
C ARG A 35 -4.67 9.02 -12.71
N SER A 36 -3.93 8.17 -13.42
CA SER A 36 -4.30 6.77 -13.60
C SER A 36 -3.80 5.93 -12.42
N HIS A 37 -4.49 4.81 -12.16
CA HIS A 37 -4.05 3.83 -11.17
C HIS A 37 -2.57 3.46 -11.34
N ALA A 38 -2.17 3.10 -12.58
CA ALA A 38 -0.78 2.71 -12.87
C ALA A 38 0.21 3.84 -12.60
N SER A 39 -0.12 5.08 -12.97
CA SER A 39 0.73 6.23 -12.70
C SER A 39 0.88 6.51 -11.20
N LEU A 40 -0.21 6.41 -10.44
CA LEU A 40 -0.22 6.58 -8.99
C LEU A 40 0.59 5.48 -8.31
N HIS A 41 0.40 4.24 -8.73
CA HIS A 41 1.15 3.10 -8.21
C HIS A 41 2.65 3.25 -8.48
N ASN A 42 3.03 3.57 -9.72
CA ASN A 42 4.44 3.75 -10.11
C ASN A 42 5.11 4.89 -9.34
N ALA A 43 4.43 6.01 -9.16
CA ALA A 43 4.92 7.12 -8.33
C ALA A 43 5.08 6.69 -6.86
N GLY A 44 4.19 5.85 -6.34
CA GLY A 44 4.31 5.25 -5.01
C GLY A 44 5.52 4.33 -4.88
N VAL A 45 5.80 3.53 -5.91
CA VAL A 45 7.00 2.68 -5.98
C VAL A 45 8.26 3.52 -5.94
N GLU A 46 8.35 4.55 -6.76
CA GLU A 46 9.49 5.48 -6.80
C GLU A 46 9.71 6.15 -5.43
N ALA A 47 8.64 6.61 -4.78
CA ALA A 47 8.73 7.19 -3.45
C ALA A 47 9.24 6.17 -2.42
N ALA A 48 8.77 4.92 -2.47
CA ALA A 48 9.21 3.85 -1.58
C ALA A 48 10.69 3.48 -1.79
N GLU A 49 11.15 3.41 -3.04
CA GLU A 49 12.56 3.17 -3.39
C GLU A 49 13.49 4.26 -2.84
N ASN A 50 12.98 5.50 -2.75
CA ASN A 50 13.69 6.62 -2.15
C ASN A 50 13.52 6.71 -0.61
N GLY A 51 12.89 5.72 0.02
CA GLY A 51 12.65 5.70 1.46
C GLY A 51 11.58 6.69 1.94
N GLN A 52 10.82 7.28 1.03
CA GLN A 52 9.78 8.26 1.31
C GLN A 52 8.44 7.55 1.60
N TRP A 53 8.41 6.77 2.68
CA TRP A 53 7.28 5.88 2.99
C TRP A 53 5.96 6.61 3.21
N LYS A 54 5.99 7.81 3.80
CA LYS A 54 4.79 8.64 3.98
C LYS A 54 4.21 9.10 2.64
N GLN A 55 5.08 9.48 1.71
CA GLN A 55 4.71 9.84 0.35
C GLN A 55 4.18 8.61 -0.41
N ALA A 56 4.88 7.48 -0.30
CA ALA A 56 4.48 6.22 -0.91
C ALA A 56 3.09 5.79 -0.42
N GLU A 57 2.83 5.84 0.87
CA GLU A 57 1.52 5.51 1.47
C GLU A 57 0.39 6.37 0.88
N LYS A 58 0.60 7.67 0.73
CA LYS A 58 -0.38 8.58 0.12
C LYS A 58 -0.66 8.23 -1.35
N LEU A 59 0.39 7.96 -2.12
CA LEU A 59 0.28 7.61 -3.53
C LEU A 59 -0.42 6.25 -3.74
N PHE A 60 -0.07 5.26 -2.92
CA PHE A 60 -0.76 3.96 -2.96
C PHE A 60 -2.21 4.07 -2.48
N SER A 61 -2.52 4.95 -1.53
CA SER A 61 -3.91 5.24 -1.12
C SER A 61 -4.73 5.80 -2.28
N ALA A 62 -4.16 6.73 -3.04
CA ALA A 62 -4.80 7.25 -4.25
C ALA A 62 -4.94 6.15 -5.33
N ALA A 63 -3.94 5.28 -5.50
CA ALA A 63 -4.02 4.15 -6.42
C ALA A 63 -5.14 3.16 -6.04
N VAL A 64 -5.29 2.86 -4.76
CA VAL A 64 -6.37 2.00 -4.24
C VAL A 64 -7.75 2.61 -4.49
N VAL A 65 -7.89 3.92 -4.36
CA VAL A 65 -9.15 4.62 -4.69
C VAL A 65 -9.44 4.55 -6.19
N ALA A 66 -8.41 4.71 -7.03
CA ALA A 66 -8.56 4.65 -8.49
C ALA A 66 -8.95 3.24 -8.99
N GLU A 67 -8.38 2.20 -8.40
CA GLU A 67 -8.65 0.79 -8.75
C GLU A 67 -8.71 -0.08 -7.49
N PRO A 68 -9.88 -0.13 -6.80
CA PRO A 68 -10.01 -0.85 -5.51
C PRO A 68 -9.83 -2.37 -5.62
N ASN A 69 -9.98 -2.95 -6.79
CA ASN A 69 -9.88 -4.39 -7.02
C ASN A 69 -8.47 -4.86 -7.40
N GLU A 70 -7.49 -3.94 -7.47
CA GLU A 70 -6.11 -4.27 -7.75
C GLU A 70 -5.36 -4.61 -6.44
N PRO A 71 -5.09 -5.90 -6.17
CA PRO A 71 -4.54 -6.31 -4.88
C PRO A 71 -3.11 -5.81 -4.64
N LEU A 72 -2.32 -5.59 -5.68
CA LEU A 72 -0.92 -5.17 -5.53
C LEU A 72 -0.79 -3.79 -4.90
N SER A 73 -1.70 -2.86 -5.19
CA SER A 73 -1.71 -1.54 -4.55
C SER A 73 -2.06 -1.60 -3.07
N TRP A 74 -2.93 -2.54 -2.67
CA TRP A 74 -3.20 -2.81 -1.27
C TRP A 74 -1.98 -3.39 -0.55
N VAL A 75 -1.26 -4.33 -1.18
CA VAL A 75 -0.01 -4.87 -0.64
C VAL A 75 1.01 -3.75 -0.44
N ALA A 76 1.24 -2.94 -1.46
CA ALA A 76 2.22 -1.85 -1.43
C ALA A 76 1.88 -0.81 -0.36
N ARG A 77 0.60 -0.43 -0.21
CA ARG A 77 0.16 0.45 0.86
C ARG A 77 0.33 -0.17 2.24
N GLY A 78 -0.04 -1.44 2.40
CA GLY A 78 0.13 -2.16 3.66
C GLY A 78 1.57 -2.22 4.11
N LEU A 79 2.51 -2.49 3.20
CA LEU A 79 3.94 -2.48 3.50
C LEU A 79 4.44 -1.08 3.86
N SER A 80 4.00 -0.05 3.13
CA SER A 80 4.34 1.34 3.45
C SER A 80 3.85 1.76 4.83
N ARG A 81 2.64 1.35 5.21
CA ARG A 81 2.09 1.54 6.56
C ARG A 81 2.89 0.80 7.63
N GLY A 82 3.34 -0.42 7.32
CA GLY A 82 4.24 -1.18 8.19
C GLY A 82 5.55 -0.46 8.47
N GLU A 83 6.16 0.16 7.44
CA GLU A 83 7.37 0.97 7.60
C GLU A 83 7.13 2.22 8.47
N LEU A 84 5.95 2.80 8.39
CA LEU A 84 5.56 3.94 9.21
C LEU A 84 5.14 3.57 10.64
N GLY A 85 5.10 2.27 10.98
CA GLY A 85 4.70 1.78 12.29
C GLY A 85 3.18 1.60 12.45
N ASP A 86 2.37 1.82 11.41
CA ASP A 86 0.93 1.54 11.39
C ASP A 86 0.69 0.05 11.10
N THR A 87 0.92 -0.78 12.10
CA THR A 87 0.80 -2.23 11.99
C THR A 87 -0.65 -2.71 11.82
N ASN A 88 -1.60 -2.01 12.42
CA ASN A 88 -3.04 -2.30 12.25
C ASN A 88 -3.49 -1.98 10.82
N GLY A 89 -3.07 -0.87 10.26
CA GLY A 89 -3.30 -0.50 8.87
C GLY A 89 -2.65 -1.48 7.90
N ALA A 90 -1.39 -1.86 8.17
CA ALA A 90 -0.66 -2.86 7.39
C ALA A 90 -1.39 -4.21 7.38
N SER A 91 -1.81 -4.70 8.55
CA SER A 91 -2.54 -5.96 8.67
C SER A 91 -3.85 -5.94 7.88
N ARG A 92 -4.64 -4.88 7.99
CA ARG A 92 -5.92 -4.75 7.26
C ARG A 92 -5.71 -4.72 5.75
N ASP A 93 -4.72 -3.99 5.27
CA ASP A 93 -4.43 -3.90 3.84
C ASP A 93 -3.93 -5.24 3.27
N LEU A 94 -3.06 -5.94 3.99
CA LEU A 94 -2.58 -7.27 3.58
C LEU A 94 -3.71 -8.31 3.58
N ALA A 95 -4.58 -8.30 4.59
CA ALA A 95 -5.74 -9.17 4.64
C ALA A 95 -6.72 -8.90 3.48
N HIS A 96 -6.95 -7.63 3.16
CA HIS A 96 -7.82 -7.24 2.05
C HIS A 96 -7.22 -7.64 0.69
N ALA A 97 -5.92 -7.43 0.51
CA ALA A 97 -5.22 -7.88 -0.68
C ALA A 97 -5.32 -9.41 -0.86
N GLY A 98 -5.17 -10.17 0.23
CA GLY A 98 -5.35 -11.61 0.23
C GLY A 98 -6.75 -12.01 -0.24
N LYS A 99 -7.79 -11.37 0.30
CA LYS A 99 -9.17 -11.58 -0.13
C LYS A 99 -9.36 -11.31 -1.63
N LEU A 100 -8.80 -10.22 -2.15
CA LEU A 100 -8.88 -9.90 -3.58
C LEU A 100 -8.19 -10.95 -4.45
N PHE A 101 -7.02 -11.44 -4.05
CA PHE A 101 -6.36 -12.55 -4.75
C PHE A 101 -7.21 -13.84 -4.74
N GLY A 102 -7.84 -14.18 -3.61
CA GLY A 102 -8.75 -15.31 -3.51
C GLY A 102 -9.95 -15.16 -4.44
N GLU A 103 -10.56 -13.99 -4.52
CA GLU A 103 -11.67 -13.68 -5.44
C GLU A 103 -11.23 -13.78 -6.92
N GLN A 104 -9.96 -13.53 -7.21
CA GLN A 104 -9.36 -13.69 -8.53
C GLN A 104 -8.90 -15.13 -8.83
N GLY A 105 -9.09 -16.05 -7.90
CA GLY A 105 -8.77 -17.47 -8.05
C GLY A 105 -7.37 -17.85 -7.56
N ASP A 106 -6.62 -16.94 -6.96
CA ASP A 106 -5.27 -17.20 -6.45
C ASP A 106 -5.30 -17.46 -4.92
N GLN A 107 -5.70 -18.66 -4.57
CA GLN A 107 -5.83 -19.07 -3.16
C GLN A 107 -4.48 -19.17 -2.44
N GLU A 108 -3.40 -19.43 -3.16
CA GLU A 108 -2.07 -19.48 -2.56
C GLU A 108 -1.66 -18.10 -2.01
N LYS A 109 -1.81 -17.05 -2.81
CA LYS A 109 -1.54 -15.68 -2.37
C LYS A 109 -2.50 -15.21 -1.28
N GLU A 110 -3.76 -15.64 -1.33
CA GLU A 110 -4.73 -15.37 -0.26
C GLU A 110 -4.21 -15.88 1.09
N VAL A 111 -3.79 -17.14 1.16
CA VAL A 111 -3.28 -17.75 2.40
C VAL A 111 -2.01 -17.05 2.87
N GLN A 112 -1.06 -16.81 1.97
CA GLN A 112 0.22 -16.16 2.29
C GLN A 112 0.01 -14.75 2.86
N LEU A 113 -0.87 -13.95 2.28
CA LEU A 113 -1.17 -12.59 2.74
C LEU A 113 -1.97 -12.58 4.03
N LYS A 114 -2.86 -13.54 4.24
CA LYS A 114 -3.58 -13.72 5.48
C LYS A 114 -2.64 -14.05 6.64
N GLU A 115 -1.69 -14.95 6.43
CA GLU A 115 -0.64 -15.26 7.42
C GLU A 115 0.24 -14.05 7.72
N ALA A 116 0.63 -13.30 6.69
CA ALA A 116 1.40 -12.06 6.85
C ALA A 116 0.64 -11.01 7.67
N SER A 117 -0.65 -10.86 7.42
CA SER A 117 -1.54 -9.98 8.18
C SER A 117 -1.59 -10.35 9.67
N GLN A 118 -1.72 -11.64 9.98
CA GLN A 118 -1.73 -12.13 11.36
C GLN A 118 -0.38 -11.92 12.07
N LYS A 119 0.73 -12.15 11.37
CA LYS A 119 2.08 -11.92 11.92
C LYS A 119 2.38 -10.45 12.13
N ALA A 120 1.88 -9.58 11.27
CA ALA A 120 2.00 -8.13 11.46
C ALA A 120 1.37 -7.68 12.77
N THR A 121 0.23 -8.25 13.15
CA THR A 121 -0.43 -7.95 14.43
C THR A 121 0.21 -8.65 15.64
N ALA A 122 0.71 -9.87 15.48
CA ALA A 122 1.37 -10.60 16.55
C ALA A 122 2.69 -9.93 16.99
N ASN A 123 3.45 -9.34 16.07
CA ASN A 123 4.68 -8.61 16.37
C ASN A 123 4.45 -7.32 17.19
N LEU A 124 3.22 -6.82 17.27
CA LEU A 124 2.87 -5.71 18.16
C LEU A 124 2.92 -6.09 19.65
N ALA A 125 2.74 -7.36 19.96
CA ALA A 125 2.73 -7.85 21.34
C ALA A 125 4.16 -8.03 21.91
N ASP A 126 5.20 -8.05 21.08
CA ASP A 126 6.59 -8.21 21.51
C ASP A 126 7.33 -6.87 21.60
N PRO A 127 7.66 -6.39 22.83
CA PRO A 127 8.38 -5.13 23.02
C PRO A 127 9.79 -5.13 22.39
N ALA A 128 10.41 -6.30 22.22
CA ALA A 128 11.74 -6.43 21.64
C ALA A 128 11.78 -6.11 20.13
N LEU A 129 10.63 -6.23 19.45
CA LEU A 129 10.50 -5.97 18.01
C LEU A 129 10.07 -4.52 17.72
N ARG A 130 9.79 -3.73 18.76
CA ARG A 130 9.43 -2.30 18.61
C ARG A 130 10.61 -1.37 18.29
N GLY A 131 11.83 -1.89 18.29
CA GLY A 131 13.05 -1.11 18.10
C GLY A 131 13.48 -0.99 16.64
N GLY A 132 13.01 -0.01 15.94
CA GLY A 132 13.81 0.65 14.93
C GLY A 132 13.65 0.27 13.47
N ASN A 133 13.13 -0.89 13.11
CA ASN A 133 12.87 -1.23 11.70
C ASN A 133 11.43 -1.65 11.52
N GLY A 134 10.71 -0.96 10.65
CA GLY A 134 9.32 -1.24 10.34
C GLY A 134 9.10 -2.67 9.83
N ILE A 135 7.87 -3.17 9.98
CA ILE A 135 7.50 -4.51 9.50
C ILE A 135 7.76 -4.66 8.00
N GLY A 136 7.61 -3.58 7.24
CA GLY A 136 7.90 -3.57 5.81
C GLY A 136 9.36 -3.87 5.50
N SER A 137 10.32 -3.26 6.22
CA SER A 137 11.74 -3.55 6.05
C SER A 137 12.10 -4.97 6.45
N GLN A 138 11.45 -5.51 7.48
CA GLN A 138 11.61 -6.91 7.88
C GLN A 138 11.05 -7.88 6.84
N LEU A 139 9.91 -7.56 6.24
CA LEU A 139 9.35 -8.30 5.12
C LEU A 139 10.23 -8.20 3.87
N LEU A 140 10.76 -7.01 3.59
CA LEU A 140 11.67 -6.78 2.45
C LEU A 140 13.06 -7.41 2.67
N SER A 141 13.55 -7.45 3.91
CA SER A 141 14.87 -8.02 4.25
C SER A 141 14.88 -9.53 4.44
N GLY A 142 13.73 -10.18 4.36
CA GLY A 142 13.64 -11.62 4.56
C GLY A 142 13.82 -12.10 6.01
N ALA A 143 13.80 -11.20 6.98
CA ALA A 143 13.99 -11.50 8.39
C ALA A 143 12.84 -12.31 9.02
N LEU A 144 11.68 -12.36 8.35
CA LEU A 144 10.55 -13.18 8.75
C LEU A 144 10.45 -14.42 7.87
N SER A 145 10.15 -15.57 8.46
CA SER A 145 10.00 -16.84 7.72
C SER A 145 8.92 -16.81 6.61
N THR A 146 7.99 -15.88 6.70
CA THR A 146 6.99 -15.59 5.66
C THR A 146 7.50 -14.69 4.55
N ALA A 147 8.62 -14.00 4.75
CA ALA A 147 9.16 -13.08 3.74
C ALA A 147 9.56 -13.82 2.47
N GLN A 148 10.04 -15.05 2.60
CA GLN A 148 10.43 -15.86 1.46
C GLN A 148 9.22 -16.27 0.61
N ALA A 149 8.08 -16.54 1.25
CA ALA A 149 6.81 -16.84 0.56
C ALA A 149 6.20 -15.57 -0.06
N LEU A 150 6.36 -14.43 0.59
CA LEU A 150 5.82 -13.16 0.11
C LEU A 150 6.72 -12.45 -0.92
N ALA A 151 7.99 -12.84 -1.03
CA ALA A 151 8.96 -12.19 -1.92
C ALA A 151 8.42 -11.97 -3.36
N PRO A 152 7.79 -12.94 -4.03
CA PRO A 152 7.28 -12.72 -5.38
C PRO A 152 6.11 -11.72 -5.41
N ILE A 153 5.28 -11.68 -4.37
CA ILE A 153 4.16 -10.74 -4.27
C ILE A 153 4.69 -9.33 -4.02
N VAL A 154 5.65 -9.21 -3.10
CA VAL A 154 6.29 -7.93 -2.75
C VAL A 154 7.05 -7.37 -3.95
N LEU A 155 7.87 -8.17 -4.62
CA LEU A 155 8.58 -7.75 -5.83
C LEU A 155 7.61 -7.26 -6.89
N ARG A 156 6.48 -7.92 -7.07
CA ARG A 156 5.46 -7.52 -8.04
C ARG A 156 4.73 -6.25 -7.61
N ALA A 157 4.46 -6.08 -6.32
CA ALA A 157 3.82 -4.88 -5.78
C ALA A 157 4.70 -3.63 -5.91
N PHE A 158 6.02 -3.79 -5.87
CA PHE A 158 6.99 -2.72 -6.07
C PHE A 158 7.62 -2.70 -7.48
N SER A 159 7.06 -3.45 -8.42
CA SER A 159 7.43 -3.34 -9.83
C SER A 159 6.55 -2.29 -10.53
N PRO A 160 7.13 -1.47 -11.41
CA PRO A 160 6.33 -0.49 -12.15
C PRO A 160 5.27 -1.18 -13.02
N MET A 161 4.05 -0.68 -12.95
CA MET A 161 2.97 -1.15 -13.80
C MET A 161 3.13 -0.57 -15.21
N VAL A 162 2.79 -1.39 -16.21
CA VAL A 162 2.79 -0.92 -17.60
C VAL A 162 1.66 0.10 -17.76
N LEU A 163 2.01 1.29 -18.20
CA LEU A 163 1.05 2.33 -18.56
C LEU A 163 0.35 1.92 -19.87
N PRO A 164 -0.99 2.05 -19.92
CA PRO A 164 -1.73 1.78 -21.16
C PRO A 164 -1.39 2.77 -22.28
#